data_e3cacb5761b87a2d62b057d4451d7bc3
#
_entry.id   e3cacb5761b87a2d62b057d4451d7bc3
#
_cell.length_a   1.000
_cell.length_b   1.000
_cell.length_c   1.000
_cell.angle_alpha   90.00
_cell.angle_beta   90.00
_cell.angle_gamma   90.00
#
_symmetry.space_group_name_H-M   'P 1'
#
loop_
_entity.id
_entity.type
_entity.pdbx_description
1 polymer ?
#
loop_
_entity_poly.entity_id
_entity_poly.type
_entity_poly.pdbx_seq_one_letter_code
_entity_poly.pdbx_strand_id
1 'polypeptide(L)'
;SEYNLSDEELAVIENYQQYYSEKIVQLKQYTDEQLRNVDYTEDQVAAIREFDPNHVDEDILMRAATSVDVSGDFQNYEHGENGTTVEYIVEFHWNGIASNWFNDIFAITWNSPLNETDSDGYVNYKSVSGFVSEVKHNPRPEGLYATAIEFPKYLHDNEHGEASYVNAGSIIGTLHANTNVRDITGYCAYGHTMLDINPGFTVGSAGVSISFDTGIKKVGEDRFYR
;
A
#
# COMPACT_ATOMS: atom_id res chain seq x y z
N SER A 1 -4.06 -3.10 32.96
CA SER A 1 -5.42 -3.43 32.51
C SER A 1 -5.31 -4.57 31.51
N GLU A 2 -5.70 -5.77 31.90
CA GLU A 2 -5.85 -6.91 31.00
C GLU A 2 -6.96 -6.55 30.00
N TYR A 3 -6.61 -6.48 28.72
CA TYR A 3 -7.60 -6.38 27.65
C TYR A 3 -8.30 -7.74 27.55
N ASN A 4 -9.55 -7.82 28.02
CA ASN A 4 -10.41 -8.97 27.76
C ASN A 4 -10.81 -8.93 26.28
N LEU A 5 -10.04 -9.61 25.43
CA LEU A 5 -10.40 -9.84 24.05
C LEU A 5 -11.55 -10.85 23.98
N SER A 6 -12.47 -10.64 23.05
CA SER A 6 -13.52 -11.62 22.76
C SER A 6 -12.94 -12.88 22.12
N ASP A 7 -13.65 -14.00 22.19
CA ASP A 7 -13.23 -15.26 21.55
C ASP A 7 -13.04 -15.10 20.02
N GLU A 8 -13.82 -14.19 19.39
CA GLU A 8 -13.67 -13.87 17.97
C GLU A 8 -12.38 -13.07 17.69
N GLU A 9 -12.02 -12.11 18.56
CA GLU A 9 -10.78 -11.36 18.44
C GLU A 9 -9.54 -12.25 18.69
N LEU A 10 -9.62 -13.16 19.65
CA LEU A 10 -8.58 -14.17 19.89
C LEU A 10 -8.41 -15.11 18.69
N ALA A 11 -9.50 -15.59 18.11
CA ALA A 11 -9.45 -16.44 16.91
C ALA A 11 -8.83 -15.73 15.70
N VAL A 12 -9.07 -14.42 15.53
CA VAL A 12 -8.43 -13.62 14.48
C VAL A 12 -6.92 -13.51 14.71
N ILE A 13 -6.50 -13.29 15.96
CA ILE A 13 -5.07 -13.19 16.33
C ILE A 13 -4.36 -14.55 16.12
N GLU A 14 -4.96 -15.65 16.57
CA GLU A 14 -4.40 -17.00 16.39
C GLU A 14 -4.29 -17.38 14.91
N ASN A 15 -5.31 -17.11 14.10
CA ASN A 15 -5.28 -17.32 12.66
C ASN A 15 -4.19 -16.47 11.96
N TYR A 16 -4.00 -15.24 12.42
CA TYR A 16 -2.97 -14.35 11.91
C TYR A 16 -1.56 -14.86 12.23
N GLN A 17 -1.30 -15.29 13.46
CA GLN A 17 -0.02 -15.88 13.86
C GLN A 17 0.28 -17.16 13.08
N GLN A 18 -0.70 -18.05 12.91
CA GLN A 18 -0.54 -19.25 12.11
C GLN A 18 -0.21 -18.92 10.66
N TYR A 19 -0.95 -18.01 10.05
CA TYR A 19 -0.74 -17.58 8.68
C TYR A 19 0.66 -17.00 8.45
N TYR A 20 1.11 -16.12 9.36
CA TYR A 20 2.47 -15.55 9.28
C TYR A 20 3.56 -16.60 9.50
N SER A 21 3.34 -17.53 10.40
CA SER A 21 4.28 -18.65 10.64
C SER A 21 4.46 -19.51 9.39
N GLU A 22 3.35 -19.88 8.73
CA GLU A 22 3.37 -20.64 7.48
C GLU A 22 4.10 -19.87 6.36
N LYS A 23 3.86 -18.55 6.26
CA LYS A 23 4.55 -17.70 5.29
C LYS A 23 6.05 -17.63 5.56
N ILE A 24 6.50 -17.46 6.79
CA ILE A 24 7.93 -17.42 7.12
C ILE A 24 8.59 -18.76 6.76
N VAL A 25 7.92 -19.89 7.00
CA VAL A 25 8.41 -21.20 6.57
C VAL A 25 8.60 -21.28 5.05
N GLN A 26 7.68 -20.70 4.28
CA GLN A 26 7.82 -20.61 2.82
C GLN A 26 9.00 -19.69 2.43
N LEU A 27 9.18 -18.55 3.10
CA LEU A 27 10.28 -17.63 2.85
C LEU A 27 11.65 -18.23 3.12
N LYS A 28 11.77 -19.19 4.04
CA LYS A 28 13.01 -19.93 4.29
C LYS A 28 13.52 -20.73 3.09
N GLN A 29 12.69 -20.98 2.09
CA GLN A 29 13.09 -21.67 0.85
C GLN A 29 13.93 -20.76 -0.08
N TYR A 30 13.81 -19.44 0.06
CA TYR A 30 14.60 -18.48 -0.71
C TYR A 30 15.98 -18.26 -0.08
N THR A 31 16.98 -17.95 -0.91
CA THR A 31 18.29 -17.50 -0.43
C THR A 31 18.19 -16.08 0.17
N ASP A 32 19.19 -15.67 0.94
CA ASP A 32 19.23 -14.29 1.46
C ASP A 32 19.26 -13.25 0.34
N GLU A 33 19.98 -13.55 -0.76
CA GLU A 33 20.01 -12.68 -1.94
C GLU A 33 18.61 -12.55 -2.58
N GLN A 34 17.88 -13.67 -2.70
CA GLN A 34 16.50 -13.66 -3.24
C GLN A 34 15.54 -12.86 -2.35
N LEU A 35 15.68 -12.94 -1.03
CA LEU A 35 14.89 -12.13 -0.11
C LEU A 35 15.23 -10.63 -0.22
N ARG A 36 16.52 -10.28 -0.36
CA ARG A 36 16.95 -8.89 -0.59
C ARG A 36 16.45 -8.35 -1.94
N ASN A 37 16.38 -9.18 -2.96
CA ASN A 37 15.86 -8.78 -4.27
C ASN A 37 14.40 -8.32 -4.22
N VAL A 38 13.62 -8.75 -3.24
CA VAL A 38 12.25 -8.31 -2.97
C VAL A 38 12.16 -7.45 -1.70
N ASP A 39 13.23 -6.73 -1.42
CA ASP A 39 13.37 -5.64 -0.43
C ASP A 39 13.17 -6.06 1.04
N TYR A 40 13.40 -7.33 1.39
CA TYR A 40 13.57 -7.66 2.80
C TYR A 40 14.85 -7.02 3.34
N THR A 41 14.75 -6.36 4.47
CA THR A 41 15.90 -5.80 5.20
C THR A 41 16.77 -6.91 5.80
N GLU A 42 18.02 -6.59 6.17
CA GLU A 42 18.93 -7.56 6.82
C GLU A 42 18.34 -8.10 8.14
N ASP A 43 17.65 -7.27 8.92
CA ASP A 43 17.01 -7.70 10.16
C ASP A 43 15.83 -8.63 9.91
N GLN A 44 15.02 -8.37 8.89
CA GLN A 44 13.94 -9.27 8.45
C GLN A 44 14.50 -10.61 7.96
N VAL A 45 15.57 -10.60 7.14
CA VAL A 45 16.22 -11.82 6.66
C VAL A 45 16.75 -12.62 7.83
N ALA A 46 17.41 -11.99 8.79
CA ALA A 46 17.91 -12.65 10.00
C ALA A 46 16.77 -13.28 10.82
N ALA A 47 15.66 -12.54 11.03
CA ALA A 47 14.48 -13.04 11.73
C ALA A 47 13.84 -14.24 11.01
N ILE A 48 13.73 -14.20 9.67
CA ILE A 48 13.25 -15.33 8.86
C ILE A 48 14.11 -16.56 9.07
N ARG A 49 15.44 -16.43 9.14
CA ARG A 49 16.37 -17.56 9.38
C ARG A 49 16.26 -18.11 10.81
N GLU A 50 16.11 -17.24 11.79
CA GLU A 50 15.97 -17.56 13.20
C GLU A 50 14.66 -18.26 13.55
N PHE A 51 13.57 -17.96 12.84
CA PHE A 51 12.23 -18.46 13.13
C PHE A 51 12.16 -19.98 13.24
N ASP A 52 11.58 -20.51 14.36
CA ASP A 52 11.29 -21.93 14.57
C ASP A 52 9.77 -22.15 14.61
N PRO A 53 9.19 -22.90 13.65
CA PRO A 53 7.75 -23.15 13.61
C PRO A 53 7.24 -24.01 14.78
N ASN A 54 8.14 -24.72 15.50
CA ASN A 54 7.78 -25.50 16.67
C ASN A 54 7.84 -24.68 17.96
N HIS A 55 8.44 -23.51 17.91
CA HIS A 55 8.55 -22.59 19.04
C HIS A 55 8.41 -21.16 18.54
N VAL A 56 7.16 -20.75 18.38
CA VAL A 56 6.81 -19.44 17.82
C VAL A 56 7.13 -18.34 18.83
N ASP A 57 8.09 -17.48 18.47
CA ASP A 57 8.46 -16.30 19.21
C ASP A 57 7.83 -15.06 18.53
N GLU A 58 7.02 -14.31 19.28
CA GLU A 58 6.32 -13.12 18.76
C GLU A 58 7.30 -12.01 18.31
N ASP A 59 8.42 -11.83 18.99
CA ASP A 59 9.42 -10.83 18.61
C ASP A 59 10.05 -11.18 17.25
N ILE A 60 10.32 -12.46 17.02
CA ILE A 60 10.81 -12.94 15.72
C ILE A 60 9.76 -12.76 14.63
N LEU A 61 8.50 -13.10 14.90
CA LEU A 61 7.39 -12.86 13.97
C LEU A 61 7.27 -11.38 13.58
N MET A 62 7.33 -10.48 14.56
CA MET A 62 7.25 -9.04 14.34
C MET A 62 8.43 -8.52 13.50
N ARG A 63 9.66 -8.99 13.78
CA ARG A 63 10.85 -8.60 13.02
C ARG A 63 10.85 -9.13 11.58
N ALA A 64 10.28 -10.30 11.35
CA ALA A 64 10.14 -10.89 10.01
C ALA A 64 8.98 -10.30 9.21
N ALA A 65 8.08 -9.56 9.85
CA ALA A 65 6.88 -9.02 9.21
C ALA A 65 7.21 -8.00 8.11
N THR A 66 6.42 -8.02 7.05
CA THR A 66 6.49 -7.02 5.97
C THR A 66 5.75 -5.76 6.38
N SER A 67 6.21 -4.62 5.87
CA SER A 67 5.58 -3.32 6.05
C SER A 67 5.44 -2.58 4.73
N VAL A 68 4.56 -1.61 4.70
CA VAL A 68 4.43 -0.66 3.59
C VAL A 68 4.65 0.75 4.09
N ASP A 69 5.55 1.46 3.43
CA ASP A 69 5.75 2.89 3.61
C ASP A 69 4.90 3.63 2.59
N VAL A 70 4.26 4.71 3.02
CA VAL A 70 3.38 5.55 2.19
C VAL A 70 3.81 6.99 2.35
N SER A 71 3.88 7.72 1.25
CA SER A 71 4.21 9.14 1.24
C SER A 71 3.41 9.90 0.20
N GLY A 72 3.24 11.20 0.41
CA GLY A 72 2.62 12.10 -0.55
C GLY A 72 3.25 13.49 -0.54
N ASP A 73 3.19 14.16 -1.67
CA ASP A 73 3.67 15.52 -1.83
C ASP A 73 2.87 16.28 -2.89
N PHE A 74 2.78 17.61 -2.73
CA PHE A 74 2.31 18.53 -3.74
C PHE A 74 3.47 19.23 -4.41
N GLN A 75 3.47 19.22 -5.74
CA GLN A 75 4.52 19.81 -6.56
C GLN A 75 3.93 20.84 -7.53
N ASN A 76 4.78 21.64 -8.16
CA ASN A 76 4.43 22.55 -9.26
C ASN A 76 3.17 23.39 -8.99
N TYR A 77 3.09 23.97 -7.79
CA TYR A 77 1.97 24.81 -7.39
C TYR A 77 2.03 26.18 -8.10
N GLU A 78 0.99 26.44 -8.88
CA GLU A 78 0.79 27.69 -9.57
C GLU A 78 -0.56 28.31 -9.20
N HIS A 79 -0.59 29.62 -8.95
CA HIS A 79 -1.84 30.35 -8.73
C HIS A 79 -1.79 31.75 -9.38
N GLY A 80 -2.92 32.23 -9.83
CA GLY A 80 -3.00 33.52 -10.51
C GLY A 80 -4.43 33.86 -10.97
N GLU A 81 -4.52 34.68 -12.02
CA GLU A 81 -5.82 35.12 -12.59
C GLU A 81 -6.63 33.95 -13.15
N ASN A 82 -5.97 32.86 -13.56
CA ASN A 82 -6.60 31.67 -14.12
C ASN A 82 -6.95 30.60 -13.06
N GLY A 83 -6.80 30.92 -11.77
CA GLY A 83 -7.05 30.00 -10.68
C GLY A 83 -5.80 29.33 -10.11
N THR A 84 -5.95 28.14 -9.58
CA THR A 84 -4.89 27.35 -8.98
C THR A 84 -4.70 26.03 -9.72
N THR A 85 -3.44 25.68 -10.00
CA THR A 85 -3.04 24.36 -10.49
C THR A 85 -1.96 23.82 -9.58
N VAL A 86 -2.05 22.54 -9.24
CA VAL A 86 -1.05 21.84 -8.44
C VAL A 86 -0.95 20.40 -8.92
N GLU A 87 0.26 19.90 -9.00
CA GLU A 87 0.52 18.48 -9.20
C GLU A 87 0.67 17.79 -7.86
N TYR A 88 0.27 16.53 -7.79
CA TYR A 88 0.54 15.66 -6.66
C TYR A 88 1.27 14.41 -7.11
N ILE A 89 2.05 13.86 -6.22
CA ILE A 89 2.59 12.52 -6.28
C ILE A 89 2.33 11.83 -4.95
N VAL A 90 1.78 10.63 -4.98
CA VAL A 90 1.67 9.76 -3.83
C VAL A 90 2.27 8.42 -4.17
N GLU A 91 3.00 7.84 -3.23
CA GLU A 91 3.80 6.65 -3.44
C GLU A 91 3.65 5.66 -2.29
N PHE A 92 3.82 4.38 -2.60
CA PHE A 92 3.99 3.35 -1.59
C PHE A 92 5.18 2.45 -1.94
N HIS A 93 5.77 1.86 -0.90
CA HIS A 93 6.86 0.89 -1.04
C HIS A 93 6.73 -0.23 0.02
N TRP A 94 6.75 -1.48 -0.45
CA TRP A 94 6.74 -2.66 0.40
C TRP A 94 8.15 -3.11 0.76
N ASN A 95 8.38 -3.35 2.05
CA ASN A 95 9.57 -4.04 2.55
C ASN A 95 9.27 -5.52 2.66
N GLY A 96 9.55 -6.27 1.59
CA GLY A 96 9.28 -7.70 1.47
C GLY A 96 8.00 -8.04 0.70
N ILE A 97 7.69 -9.31 0.62
CA ILE A 97 6.54 -9.82 -0.14
C ILE A 97 5.25 -9.60 0.65
N ALA A 98 4.34 -8.82 0.09
CA ALA A 98 2.99 -8.64 0.64
C ALA A 98 2.28 -10.00 0.83
N SER A 99 1.55 -10.14 1.93
CA SER A 99 0.82 -11.36 2.24
C SER A 99 -0.47 -11.47 1.43
N ASN A 100 -0.92 -12.71 1.14
CA ASN A 100 -2.12 -13.12 0.39
C ASN A 100 -2.16 -12.73 -1.11
N TRP A 101 -3.22 -13.16 -1.85
CA TRP A 101 -3.32 -13.13 -3.32
C TRP A 101 -4.36 -12.14 -3.86
N PHE A 102 -5.01 -11.38 -2.97
CA PHE A 102 -6.10 -10.48 -3.35
C PHE A 102 -5.57 -9.16 -3.91
N ASN A 103 -6.40 -8.46 -4.66
CA ASN A 103 -6.08 -7.12 -5.12
C ASN A 103 -6.01 -6.15 -3.95
N ASP A 104 -5.03 -5.26 -3.97
CA ASP A 104 -4.93 -4.15 -3.04
C ASP A 104 -5.40 -2.85 -3.69
N ILE A 105 -5.58 -1.83 -2.86
CA ILE A 105 -6.01 -0.51 -3.29
C ILE A 105 -5.10 0.56 -2.70
N PHE A 106 -4.67 1.48 -3.54
CA PHE A 106 -3.96 2.68 -3.11
C PHE A 106 -4.75 3.90 -3.53
N ALA A 107 -5.05 4.79 -2.60
CA ALA A 107 -5.96 5.90 -2.79
C ALA A 107 -5.39 7.22 -2.27
N ILE A 108 -5.77 8.30 -2.95
CA ILE A 108 -5.53 9.67 -2.52
C ILE A 108 -6.84 10.44 -2.45
N THR A 109 -6.93 11.37 -1.52
CA THR A 109 -7.99 12.38 -1.43
C THR A 109 -7.40 13.75 -1.09
N TRP A 110 -8.14 14.81 -1.40
CA TRP A 110 -7.74 16.19 -1.13
C TRP A 110 -8.93 17.04 -0.67
N ASN A 111 -8.64 18.16 -0.03
CA ASN A 111 -9.68 19.10 0.34
C ASN A 111 -10.19 19.89 -0.89
N SER A 112 -11.50 20.17 -0.90
CA SER A 112 -12.14 21.04 -1.89
C SER A 112 -11.51 22.46 -1.92
N PRO A 113 -11.54 23.21 -3.05
CA PRO A 113 -12.40 23.01 -4.24
C PRO A 113 -11.64 22.56 -5.50
N LEU A 114 -10.55 21.83 -5.36
CA LEU A 114 -9.76 21.37 -6.50
C LEU A 114 -10.41 20.16 -7.19
N ASN A 115 -10.39 20.15 -8.51
CA ASN A 115 -10.85 19.02 -9.33
C ASN A 115 -9.63 18.37 -10.00
N GLU A 116 -9.60 17.05 -10.04
CA GLU A 116 -8.60 16.32 -10.81
C GLU A 116 -8.85 16.51 -12.31
N THR A 117 -7.80 16.85 -13.05
CA THR A 117 -7.85 17.05 -14.50
C THR A 117 -7.15 15.95 -15.26
N ASP A 118 -6.18 15.30 -14.64
CA ASP A 118 -5.42 14.19 -15.19
C ASP A 118 -4.77 13.38 -14.07
N SER A 119 -4.65 12.06 -14.28
CA SER A 119 -3.89 11.19 -13.37
C SER A 119 -3.43 9.90 -14.04
N ASP A 120 -2.27 9.42 -13.62
CA ASP A 120 -1.68 8.16 -14.00
C ASP A 120 -1.27 7.35 -12.77
N GLY A 121 -1.42 6.04 -12.84
CA GLY A 121 -1.01 5.11 -11.80
C GLY A 121 0.02 4.10 -12.31
N TYR A 122 1.02 3.80 -11.51
CA TYR A 122 2.07 2.83 -11.83
C TYR A 122 2.31 1.92 -10.65
N VAL A 123 2.50 0.63 -10.95
CA VAL A 123 2.86 -0.37 -9.94
C VAL A 123 4.04 -1.18 -10.43
N ASN A 124 5.06 -1.25 -9.61
CA ASN A 124 6.28 -2.02 -9.83
C ASN A 124 6.17 -3.36 -9.12
N TYR A 125 6.54 -4.42 -9.82
CA TYR A 125 6.58 -5.79 -9.34
C TYR A 125 8.01 -6.31 -9.42
N LYS A 126 8.47 -6.97 -8.35
CA LYS A 126 9.79 -7.61 -8.30
C LYS A 126 9.68 -9.12 -8.20
N SER A 127 10.50 -9.85 -8.95
CA SER A 127 10.73 -11.27 -8.74
C SER A 127 11.85 -11.51 -7.73
N VAL A 128 11.90 -12.70 -7.14
CA VAL A 128 13.01 -13.11 -6.26
C VAL A 128 14.37 -13.20 -6.99
N SER A 129 14.37 -13.28 -8.31
CA SER A 129 15.58 -13.20 -9.14
C SER A 129 16.03 -11.76 -9.44
N GLY A 130 15.30 -10.75 -8.95
CA GLY A 130 15.65 -9.34 -9.09
C GLY A 130 15.12 -8.66 -10.35
N PHE A 131 14.29 -9.33 -11.16
CA PHE A 131 13.61 -8.67 -12.29
C PHE A 131 12.52 -7.74 -11.81
N VAL A 132 12.42 -6.58 -12.45
CA VAL A 132 11.42 -5.55 -12.16
C VAL A 132 10.53 -5.37 -13.39
N SER A 133 9.22 -5.39 -13.18
CA SER A 133 8.21 -5.09 -14.19
C SER A 133 7.36 -3.93 -13.70
N GLU A 134 7.11 -2.93 -14.55
CA GLU A 134 6.19 -1.83 -14.28
C GLU A 134 4.88 -2.04 -15.04
N VAL A 135 3.76 -1.89 -14.35
CA VAL A 135 2.41 -1.98 -14.93
C VAL A 135 1.69 -0.66 -14.72
N LYS A 136 1.20 -0.08 -15.81
CA LYS A 136 0.34 1.10 -15.75
C LYS A 136 -1.08 0.68 -15.37
N HIS A 137 -1.62 1.32 -14.33
CA HIS A 137 -3.01 1.20 -13.90
C HIS A 137 -3.72 2.52 -14.15
N ASN A 138 -4.94 2.47 -14.66
CA ASN A 138 -5.75 3.67 -14.84
C ASN A 138 -6.37 4.05 -13.50
N PRO A 139 -6.07 5.23 -12.94
CA PRO A 139 -6.72 5.68 -11.73
C PRO A 139 -8.23 5.81 -11.93
N ARG A 140 -8.98 5.47 -10.89
CA ARG A 140 -10.44 5.55 -10.87
C ARG A 140 -10.85 6.69 -9.94
N PRO A 141 -11.51 7.74 -10.47
CA PRO A 141 -12.06 8.78 -9.61
C PRO A 141 -13.13 8.21 -8.67
N GLU A 142 -13.06 8.60 -7.41
CA GLU A 142 -14.01 8.23 -6.36
C GLU A 142 -14.66 9.49 -5.77
N GLY A 143 -15.83 9.83 -6.29
CA GLY A 143 -16.49 11.09 -5.96
C GLY A 143 -15.81 12.31 -6.60
N LEU A 144 -15.79 13.44 -5.88
CA LEU A 144 -15.28 14.71 -6.42
C LEU A 144 -13.81 14.99 -6.06
N TYR A 145 -13.30 14.37 -5.00
CA TYR A 145 -12.03 14.76 -4.38
C TYR A 145 -11.18 13.58 -4.01
N ALA A 146 -11.28 12.47 -4.74
CA ALA A 146 -10.46 11.31 -4.52
C ALA A 146 -10.24 10.51 -5.80
N THR A 147 -9.13 9.82 -5.86
CA THR A 147 -8.82 8.83 -6.90
C THR A 147 -8.07 7.65 -6.31
N ALA A 148 -8.14 6.50 -6.95
CA ALA A 148 -7.46 5.29 -6.51
C ALA A 148 -7.02 4.41 -7.68
N ILE A 149 -6.01 3.59 -7.43
CA ILE A 149 -5.67 2.43 -8.25
C ILE A 149 -5.94 1.16 -7.48
N GLU A 150 -6.48 0.17 -8.19
CA GLU A 150 -6.61 -1.20 -7.74
C GLU A 150 -5.66 -2.07 -8.55
N PHE A 151 -4.93 -2.97 -7.90
CA PHE A 151 -3.91 -3.77 -8.55
C PHE A 151 -3.72 -5.13 -7.85
N PRO A 152 -3.37 -6.18 -8.62
CA PRO A 152 -3.02 -7.47 -8.04
C PRO A 152 -1.69 -7.37 -7.30
N LYS A 153 -1.57 -8.04 -6.16
CA LYS A 153 -0.29 -8.13 -5.42
C LYS A 153 0.73 -9.07 -6.05
N TYR A 154 0.32 -9.82 -7.05
CA TYR A 154 1.10 -10.88 -7.63
C TYR A 154 0.83 -10.99 -9.13
N LEU A 155 1.88 -11.09 -9.90
CA LEU A 155 1.84 -11.46 -11.31
C LEU A 155 2.36 -12.89 -11.44
N HIS A 156 1.56 -13.78 -12.03
CA HIS A 156 1.90 -15.20 -12.18
C HIS A 156 3.13 -15.41 -13.06
N ASP A 157 3.19 -14.68 -14.17
CA ASP A 157 4.28 -14.75 -15.13
C ASP A 157 4.72 -13.33 -15.51
N ASN A 158 5.96 -12.98 -15.19
CA ASN A 158 6.62 -11.85 -15.81
C ASN A 158 7.19 -12.25 -17.18
N GLU A 159 7.81 -11.32 -17.89
CA GLU A 159 8.46 -11.58 -19.20
C GLU A 159 9.56 -12.66 -19.14
N HIS A 160 9.97 -13.07 -17.94
CA HIS A 160 10.97 -14.11 -17.70
C HIS A 160 10.36 -15.44 -17.24
N GLY A 161 9.01 -15.54 -17.19
CA GLY A 161 8.30 -16.74 -16.73
C GLY A 161 8.38 -16.97 -15.21
N GLU A 162 8.60 -15.92 -14.44
CA GLU A 162 8.70 -15.97 -12.98
C GLU A 162 7.57 -15.21 -12.31
N ALA A 163 7.23 -15.64 -11.12
CA ALA A 163 6.32 -14.92 -10.23
C ALA A 163 6.95 -13.59 -9.78
N SER A 164 6.17 -12.52 -9.84
CA SER A 164 6.58 -11.20 -9.37
C SER A 164 5.57 -10.66 -8.35
N TYR A 165 6.07 -10.00 -7.34
CA TYR A 165 5.30 -9.49 -6.19
C TYR A 165 5.28 -7.97 -6.23
N VAL A 166 4.15 -7.37 -5.85
CA VAL A 166 4.06 -5.91 -5.71
C VAL A 166 5.17 -5.42 -4.79
N ASN A 167 5.84 -4.37 -5.23
CA ASN A 167 6.96 -3.80 -4.50
C ASN A 167 6.76 -2.31 -4.21
N ALA A 168 6.42 -1.53 -5.23
CA ALA A 168 6.18 -0.10 -5.10
C ALA A 168 5.08 0.34 -6.07
N GLY A 169 4.56 1.52 -5.87
CA GLY A 169 3.67 2.14 -6.85
C GLY A 169 3.43 3.60 -6.55
N SER A 170 2.86 4.29 -7.52
CA SER A 170 2.55 5.72 -7.42
C SER A 170 1.25 6.07 -8.12
N ILE A 171 0.63 7.17 -7.67
CA ILE A 171 -0.37 7.91 -8.42
C ILE A 171 0.17 9.33 -8.58
N ILE A 172 0.21 9.80 -9.80
CA ILE A 172 0.63 11.16 -10.15
C ILE A 172 -0.55 11.83 -10.82
N GLY A 173 -0.87 13.05 -10.44
CA GLY A 173 -1.98 13.75 -11.08
C GLY A 173 -1.92 15.24 -10.92
N THR A 174 -2.84 15.92 -11.62
CA THR A 174 -2.97 17.36 -11.62
C THR A 174 -4.36 17.76 -11.13
N LEU A 175 -4.37 18.68 -10.18
CA LEU A 175 -5.56 19.28 -9.61
C LEU A 175 -5.69 20.73 -10.09
N HIS A 176 -6.91 21.15 -10.41
CA HIS A 176 -7.21 22.51 -10.85
C HIS A 176 -8.45 23.09 -10.17
N ALA A 177 -8.40 24.38 -9.87
CA ALA A 177 -9.55 25.19 -9.46
C ALA A 177 -9.55 26.54 -10.19
N ASN A 178 -10.72 27.03 -10.59
CA ASN A 178 -10.86 28.36 -11.20
C ASN A 178 -10.75 29.54 -10.20
N THR A 179 -10.37 29.24 -8.97
CA THR A 179 -10.19 30.20 -7.86
C THR A 179 -8.83 30.03 -7.23
N ASN A 180 -8.36 31.06 -6.52
CA ASN A 180 -7.13 30.97 -5.75
C ASN A 180 -7.33 30.13 -4.49
N VAL A 181 -6.74 28.94 -4.48
CA VAL A 181 -6.70 28.03 -3.33
C VAL A 181 -5.30 28.05 -2.74
N ARG A 182 -5.16 28.40 -1.47
CA ARG A 182 -3.85 28.53 -0.81
C ARG A 182 -3.53 27.36 0.10
N ASP A 183 -4.53 26.88 0.80
CA ASP A 183 -4.35 25.81 1.79
C ASP A 183 -4.88 24.51 1.19
N ILE A 184 -3.96 23.67 0.72
CA ILE A 184 -4.28 22.38 0.14
C ILE A 184 -3.78 21.30 1.10
N THR A 185 -4.66 20.38 1.43
CA THR A 185 -4.32 19.20 2.23
C THR A 185 -4.60 17.96 1.39
N GLY A 186 -3.60 17.11 1.23
CA GLY A 186 -3.71 15.78 0.67
C GLY A 186 -3.64 14.71 1.76
N TYR A 187 -4.26 13.59 1.48
CA TYR A 187 -4.18 12.41 2.32
C TYR A 187 -4.18 11.18 1.42
N CYS A 188 -3.21 10.30 1.59
CA CYS A 188 -3.14 9.04 0.87
C CYS A 188 -3.11 7.86 1.83
N ALA A 189 -3.63 6.72 1.39
CA ALA A 189 -3.67 5.51 2.19
C ALA A 189 -3.58 4.25 1.34
N TYR A 190 -2.91 3.25 1.86
CA TYR A 190 -2.83 1.90 1.30
C TYR A 190 -3.78 0.96 2.04
N GLY A 191 -4.69 0.34 1.30
CA GLY A 191 -5.62 -0.68 1.77
C GLY A 191 -5.17 -2.07 1.33
N HIS A 192 -4.82 -2.89 2.32
CA HIS A 192 -4.46 -4.29 2.13
C HIS A 192 -5.70 -5.18 2.26
N THR A 193 -6.09 -5.81 1.16
CA THR A 193 -7.30 -6.63 1.11
C THR A 193 -7.06 -7.99 1.73
N MET A 194 -7.87 -8.35 2.73
CA MET A 194 -7.76 -9.58 3.51
C MET A 194 -8.76 -10.66 3.08
N LEU A 195 -9.76 -10.30 2.27
CA LEU A 195 -10.82 -11.17 1.79
C LEU A 195 -10.92 -11.10 0.27
N ASP A 196 -11.52 -12.11 -0.35
CA ASP A 196 -11.80 -12.11 -1.79
C ASP A 196 -13.01 -11.22 -2.10
N ILE A 197 -12.77 -9.92 -2.11
CA ILE A 197 -13.75 -8.86 -2.39
C ILE A 197 -13.17 -7.86 -3.37
N ASN A 198 -14.03 -7.11 -4.04
CA ASN A 198 -13.60 -5.94 -4.79
C ASN A 198 -13.27 -4.83 -3.77
N PRO A 199 -12.05 -4.29 -3.75
CA PRO A 199 -11.68 -3.27 -2.79
C PRO A 199 -12.44 -1.96 -3.05
N GLY A 200 -12.91 -1.35 -1.97
CA GLY A 200 -13.58 -0.06 -1.99
C GLY A 200 -13.19 0.79 -0.79
N PHE A 201 -13.51 2.07 -0.87
CA PHE A 201 -13.26 3.02 0.21
C PHE A 201 -14.27 4.17 0.19
N THR A 202 -14.34 4.90 1.29
CA THR A 202 -15.10 6.13 1.44
C THR A 202 -14.21 7.28 1.88
N VAL A 203 -14.52 8.48 1.38
CA VAL A 203 -13.83 9.71 1.75
C VAL A 203 -14.61 10.44 2.83
N GLY A 204 -13.92 10.87 3.88
CA GLY A 204 -14.53 11.67 4.93
C GLY A 204 -15.00 13.03 4.42
N SER A 205 -15.97 13.62 5.10
CA SER A 205 -16.68 14.84 4.69
C SER A 205 -15.80 16.08 4.46
N ALA A 206 -14.59 16.08 5.00
CA ALA A 206 -13.60 17.15 4.80
C ALA A 206 -12.61 16.86 3.65
N GLY A 207 -12.71 15.71 2.96
CA GLY A 207 -11.79 15.31 1.90
C GLY A 207 -10.37 15.00 2.38
N VAL A 208 -10.18 14.71 3.66
CA VAL A 208 -8.84 14.53 4.27
C VAL A 208 -8.72 13.25 5.09
N SER A 209 -9.55 12.26 4.79
CA SER A 209 -9.46 10.93 5.39
C SER A 209 -10.05 9.88 4.46
N ILE A 210 -9.48 8.68 4.50
CA ILE A 210 -9.93 7.50 3.76
C ILE A 210 -10.29 6.42 4.77
N SER A 211 -11.47 5.82 4.60
CA SER A 211 -11.91 4.63 5.32
C SER A 211 -12.17 3.53 4.30
N PHE A 212 -11.52 2.41 4.46
CA PHE A 212 -11.70 1.25 3.58
C PHE A 212 -12.90 0.41 4.01
N ASP A 213 -13.48 -0.32 3.07
CA ASP A 213 -14.60 -1.23 3.29
C ASP A 213 -14.19 -2.41 4.20
N THR A 214 -15.18 -3.11 4.74
CA THR A 214 -14.96 -4.31 5.56
C THR A 214 -14.14 -5.34 4.79
N GLY A 215 -13.12 -5.91 5.44
CA GLY A 215 -12.19 -6.87 4.83
C GLY A 215 -10.95 -6.24 4.19
N ILE A 216 -10.81 -4.92 4.27
CA ILE A 216 -9.60 -4.19 3.84
C ILE A 216 -8.96 -3.55 5.07
N LYS A 217 -7.71 -3.88 5.33
CA LYS A 217 -6.93 -3.29 6.42
C LYS A 217 -6.11 -2.13 5.88
N LYS A 218 -6.26 -0.94 6.46
CA LYS A 218 -5.34 0.16 6.22
C LYS A 218 -3.99 -0.16 6.86
N VAL A 219 -2.94 -0.24 6.05
CA VAL A 219 -1.60 -0.63 6.48
C VAL A 219 -0.55 0.47 6.31
N GLY A 220 -0.89 1.54 5.61
CA GLY A 220 -0.05 2.73 5.47
C GLY A 220 -0.89 3.96 5.16
N GLU A 221 -0.45 5.12 5.60
CA GLU A 221 -1.09 6.40 5.31
C GLU A 221 -0.12 7.55 5.48
N ASP A 222 -0.36 8.64 4.76
CA ASP A 222 0.34 9.91 4.93
C ASP A 222 -0.60 11.10 4.72
N ARG A 223 -0.27 12.21 5.35
CA ARG A 223 -0.96 13.49 5.20
C ARG A 223 0.04 14.58 4.87
N PHE A 224 -0.17 15.23 3.75
CA PHE A 224 0.74 16.25 3.22
C PHE A 224 0.00 17.55 2.91
N TYR A 225 0.75 18.65 2.81
CA TYR A 225 0.22 19.99 2.78
C TYR A 225 0.93 20.87 1.76
N ARG A 226 0.17 21.83 1.21
CA ARG A 226 0.70 22.92 0.43
C ARG A 226 0.16 24.24 0.93
#